data_051cdb4bdbbc002ed1c05e3e77c69b24
#
_entry.id   051cdb4bdbbc002ed1c05e3e77c69b24
#
_cell.length_a   1.000
_cell.length_b   1.000
_cell.length_c   1.000
_cell.angle_alpha   90.00
_cell.angle_beta   90.00
_cell.angle_gamma   90.00
#
_symmetry.space_group_name_H-M   'P 1'
#
loop_
_entity.id
_entity.type
_entity.pdbx_description
1 polymer ?
#
loop_
_entity_poly.entity_id
_entity_poly.type
_entity_poly.pdbx_seq_one_letter_code
_entity_poly.pdbx_strand_id
1 'polypeptide(L)'
;WFDGKSINEALFCDDFLSRRKIIYTNGAFFTPDGRVTNDLPLRSEIFDELRCCAVSNIPRKISNIVELMKLAALVEDFPPETDRIHLANGTLFLDGAFTEGKPEIVRCRLPVAYNPNALTPTRWLAFLDGLLYPEDIPTLQEYIGYCLIPSNKGQRMMVIKGSGGEGKSQIGAVLSALFGSNMKDGSIGKISENRFARADLEHILLCVDDDMRMEALRQTNYVKSIVTAQGKMDLERKGKQSYQG
;
A
#
# COMPACT_ATOMS: atom_id res chain seq x y z
N TRP A 1 1.33 2.41 -33.69
CA TRP A 1 -0.02 2.52 -33.18
C TRP A 1 -0.83 3.71 -33.76
N PHE A 2 -0.19 4.74 -34.32
CA PHE A 2 -0.83 5.88 -34.97
C PHE A 2 -0.53 5.84 -36.48
N ASP A 3 -1.56 5.84 -37.33
CA ASP A 3 -1.46 5.78 -38.80
C ASP A 3 -1.61 7.17 -39.51
N GLY A 4 -1.60 8.25 -38.72
CA GLY A 4 -1.83 9.62 -39.22
C GLY A 4 -3.31 10.04 -39.21
N LYS A 5 -4.25 9.13 -38.92
CA LYS A 5 -5.70 9.41 -38.88
C LYS A 5 -6.34 8.82 -37.63
N SER A 6 -5.94 7.62 -37.22
CA SER A 6 -6.53 6.90 -36.12
C SER A 6 -5.48 6.29 -35.20
N ILE A 7 -5.87 6.00 -33.96
CA ILE A 7 -5.06 5.30 -32.97
C ILE A 7 -5.57 3.88 -32.89
N ASN A 8 -4.66 2.91 -33.09
CA ASN A 8 -4.89 1.53 -32.73
C ASN A 8 -4.57 1.38 -31.25
N GLU A 9 -5.60 1.25 -30.42
CA GLU A 9 -5.50 1.23 -28.96
C GLU A 9 -4.76 0.00 -28.44
N ALA A 10 -4.87 -1.15 -29.13
CA ALA A 10 -4.15 -2.37 -28.76
C ALA A 10 -2.64 -2.24 -29.03
N LEU A 11 -2.26 -1.77 -30.21
CA LEU A 11 -0.84 -1.54 -30.54
C LEU A 11 -0.23 -0.43 -29.64
N PHE A 12 -1.02 0.58 -29.27
CA PHE A 12 -0.57 1.58 -28.30
C PHE A 12 -0.32 0.93 -26.92
N CYS A 13 -1.25 0.08 -26.46
CA CYS A 13 -1.12 -0.63 -25.21
C CYS A 13 0.16 -1.48 -25.17
N ASP A 14 0.43 -2.26 -26.23
CA ASP A 14 1.62 -3.10 -26.33
C ASP A 14 2.90 -2.26 -26.30
N ASP A 15 2.96 -1.18 -27.07
CA ASP A 15 4.10 -0.26 -27.11
C ASP A 15 4.31 0.42 -25.75
N PHE A 16 3.23 0.90 -25.12
CA PHE A 16 3.26 1.54 -23.81
C PHE A 16 3.78 0.59 -22.72
N LEU A 17 3.29 -0.65 -22.67
CA LEU A 17 3.70 -1.66 -21.71
C LEU A 17 5.13 -2.16 -21.98
N SER A 18 5.59 -2.22 -23.24
CA SER A 18 6.96 -2.64 -23.57
C SER A 18 8.03 -1.73 -22.96
N ARG A 19 7.69 -0.46 -22.73
CA ARG A 19 8.59 0.58 -22.18
C ARG A 19 8.46 0.72 -20.66
N ARG A 20 7.54 0.01 -20.02
CA ARG A 20 7.22 0.16 -18.59
C ARG A 20 7.08 -1.18 -17.89
N LYS A 21 7.53 -1.23 -16.66
CA LYS A 21 7.32 -2.37 -15.77
C LYS A 21 5.99 -2.17 -15.03
N ILE A 22 4.93 -2.77 -15.55
CA ILE A 22 3.58 -2.71 -14.98
C ILE A 22 2.95 -4.10 -15.04
N ILE A 23 2.36 -4.53 -13.94
CA ILE A 23 1.47 -5.70 -13.88
C ILE A 23 0.12 -5.30 -13.31
N TYR A 24 -0.89 -6.10 -13.60
CA TYR A 24 -2.23 -5.97 -13.04
C TYR A 24 -2.64 -7.27 -12.37
N THR A 25 -3.07 -7.20 -11.11
CA THR A 25 -3.60 -8.34 -10.36
C THR A 25 -4.52 -7.87 -9.24
N ASN A 26 -5.51 -8.67 -8.86
CA ASN A 26 -6.45 -8.39 -7.77
C ASN A 26 -7.07 -6.98 -7.83
N GLY A 27 -7.34 -6.47 -9.03
CA GLY A 27 -7.99 -5.17 -9.22
C GLY A 27 -7.08 -3.94 -9.08
N ALA A 28 -5.76 -4.10 -9.02
CA ALA A 28 -4.78 -3.02 -8.92
C ALA A 28 -3.61 -3.19 -9.90
N PHE A 29 -3.05 -2.08 -10.36
CA PHE A 29 -1.76 -2.04 -11.05
C PHE A 29 -0.63 -1.96 -10.03
N PHE A 30 0.49 -2.60 -10.37
CA PHE A 30 1.74 -2.56 -9.61
C PHE A 30 2.90 -2.19 -10.53
N THR A 31 3.83 -1.42 -9.99
CA THR A 31 5.04 -0.92 -10.65
C THR A 31 6.24 -1.10 -9.73
N PRO A 32 7.45 -0.73 -10.15
CA PRO A 32 8.58 -0.66 -9.24
C PRO A 32 8.41 0.31 -8.05
N ASP A 33 7.48 1.26 -8.15
CA ASP A 33 7.12 2.17 -7.06
C ASP A 33 6.02 1.63 -6.12
N GLY A 34 5.59 0.39 -6.35
CA GLY A 34 4.54 -0.27 -5.57
C GLY A 34 3.17 -0.19 -6.25
N ARG A 35 2.13 -0.31 -5.42
CA ARG A 35 0.74 -0.27 -5.89
C ARG A 35 0.36 1.12 -6.42
N VAL A 36 -0.25 1.15 -7.58
CA VAL A 36 -0.89 2.34 -8.14
C VAL A 36 -2.22 2.57 -7.41
N THR A 37 -2.22 3.50 -6.45
CA THR A 37 -3.39 3.82 -5.63
C THR A 37 -4.41 4.70 -6.34
N ASN A 38 -3.94 5.45 -7.35
CA ASN A 38 -4.75 6.32 -8.19
C ASN A 38 -4.25 6.21 -9.63
N ASP A 39 -5.12 5.90 -10.57
CA ASP A 39 -4.76 5.74 -11.98
C ASP A 39 -4.68 7.06 -12.77
N LEU A 40 -4.95 8.21 -12.14
CA LEU A 40 -4.85 9.51 -12.79
C LEU A 40 -3.45 9.82 -13.36
N PRO A 41 -2.34 9.57 -12.65
CA PRO A 41 -1.00 9.73 -13.21
C PRO A 41 -0.79 8.88 -14.47
N LEU A 42 -1.18 7.62 -14.44
CA LEU A 42 -1.11 6.71 -15.58
C LEU A 42 -1.96 7.21 -16.76
N ARG A 43 -3.17 7.68 -16.49
CA ARG A 43 -4.05 8.29 -17.50
C ARG A 43 -3.46 9.58 -18.07
N SER A 44 -2.80 10.38 -17.24
CA SER A 44 -2.11 11.60 -17.68
C SER A 44 -0.95 11.28 -18.60
N GLU A 45 -0.13 10.26 -18.31
CA GLU A 45 0.94 9.81 -19.20
C GLU A 45 0.40 9.34 -20.55
N ILE A 46 -0.67 8.54 -20.55
CA ILE A 46 -1.34 8.11 -21.78
C ILE A 46 -1.88 9.33 -22.56
N PHE A 47 -2.50 10.29 -21.86
CA PHE A 47 -2.98 11.51 -22.47
C PHE A 47 -1.84 12.31 -23.12
N ASP A 48 -0.70 12.46 -22.45
CA ASP A 48 0.45 13.21 -22.95
C ASP A 48 1.04 12.59 -24.25
N GLU A 49 1.02 11.26 -24.34
CA GLU A 49 1.42 10.56 -25.56
C GLU A 49 0.39 10.68 -26.69
N LEU A 50 -0.90 10.72 -26.37
CA LEU A 50 -1.99 10.79 -27.36
C LEU A 50 -2.28 12.19 -27.87
N ARG A 51 -2.03 13.24 -27.10
CA ARG A 51 -2.41 14.62 -27.43
C ARG A 51 -1.71 15.18 -28.68
N CYS A 52 -0.54 14.65 -29.03
CA CYS A 52 0.17 15.02 -30.26
C CYS A 52 -0.49 14.45 -31.52
N CYS A 53 -1.34 13.43 -31.38
CA CYS A 53 -2.11 12.85 -32.45
C CYS A 53 -3.44 13.62 -32.54
N ALA A 54 -3.68 14.35 -33.62
CA ALA A 54 -4.90 15.16 -33.79
C ALA A 54 -6.14 14.27 -33.98
N VAL A 55 -6.55 13.53 -32.93
CA VAL A 55 -7.69 12.59 -32.94
C VAL A 55 -8.80 13.05 -32.01
N SER A 56 -10.02 12.65 -32.33
CA SER A 56 -11.19 12.89 -31.50
C SER A 56 -11.34 11.85 -30.37
N ASN A 57 -12.15 12.17 -29.36
CA ASN A 57 -12.54 11.27 -28.27
C ASN A 57 -11.39 10.71 -27.43
N ILE A 58 -10.33 11.49 -27.19
CA ILE A 58 -9.17 11.09 -26.36
C ILE A 58 -9.60 10.49 -25.00
N PRO A 59 -10.55 11.07 -24.22
CA PRO A 59 -10.94 10.49 -22.93
C PRO A 59 -11.46 9.05 -23.04
N ARG A 60 -12.23 8.74 -24.07
CA ARG A 60 -12.73 7.39 -24.33
C ARG A 60 -11.60 6.44 -24.71
N LYS A 61 -10.66 6.90 -25.54
CA LYS A 61 -9.48 6.12 -25.94
C LYS A 61 -8.61 5.79 -24.73
N ILE A 62 -8.34 6.75 -23.84
CA ILE A 62 -7.60 6.51 -22.59
C ILE A 62 -8.32 5.44 -21.75
N SER A 63 -9.64 5.50 -21.62
CA SER A 63 -10.38 4.51 -20.85
C SER A 63 -10.29 3.11 -21.48
N ASN A 64 -10.40 3.00 -22.80
CA ASN A 64 -10.24 1.73 -23.51
C ASN A 64 -8.81 1.18 -23.35
N ILE A 65 -7.78 2.03 -23.50
CA ILE A 65 -6.38 1.63 -23.31
C ILE A 65 -6.15 1.11 -21.89
N VAL A 66 -6.65 1.78 -20.85
CA VAL A 66 -6.53 1.31 -19.47
C VAL A 66 -7.22 -0.05 -19.27
N GLU A 67 -8.39 -0.28 -19.89
CA GLU A 67 -9.03 -1.61 -19.84
C GLU A 67 -8.21 -2.67 -20.59
N LEU A 68 -7.63 -2.34 -21.75
CA LEU A 68 -6.71 -3.25 -22.45
C LEU A 68 -5.46 -3.56 -21.63
N MET A 69 -4.89 -2.55 -20.96
CA MET A 69 -3.74 -2.75 -20.06
C MET A 69 -4.03 -3.73 -18.93
N LYS A 70 -5.25 -3.72 -18.37
CA LYS A 70 -5.65 -4.68 -17.32
C LYS A 70 -5.61 -6.13 -17.83
N LEU A 71 -5.91 -6.34 -19.11
CA LEU A 71 -5.87 -7.67 -19.73
C LEU A 71 -4.44 -8.05 -20.13
N ALA A 72 -3.71 -7.13 -20.77
CA ALA A 72 -2.37 -7.39 -21.28
C ALA A 72 -1.32 -7.55 -20.18
N ALA A 73 -1.49 -6.81 -19.06
CA ALA A 73 -0.58 -6.86 -17.91
C ALA A 73 -1.04 -7.81 -16.79
N LEU A 74 -2.08 -8.63 -17.04
CA LEU A 74 -2.66 -9.53 -16.04
C LEU A 74 -1.66 -10.61 -15.61
N VAL A 75 -1.46 -10.75 -14.31
CA VAL A 75 -0.75 -11.85 -13.66
C VAL A 75 -1.66 -12.50 -12.63
N GLU A 76 -1.67 -13.83 -12.61
CA GLU A 76 -2.52 -14.60 -11.70
C GLU A 76 -1.95 -14.65 -10.28
N ASP A 77 -0.63 -14.75 -10.16
CA ASP A 77 0.04 -14.82 -8.87
C ASP A 77 1.11 -13.72 -8.73
N PHE A 78 1.01 -12.98 -7.65
CA PHE A 78 1.96 -11.97 -7.24
C PHE A 78 2.05 -11.98 -5.71
N PRO A 79 2.77 -12.98 -5.13
CA PRO A 79 2.82 -13.16 -3.68
C PRO A 79 3.54 -12.00 -3.00
N PRO A 80 3.22 -11.69 -1.73
CA PRO A 80 3.96 -10.72 -0.94
C PRO A 80 5.34 -11.25 -0.59
N GLU A 81 6.36 -10.39 -0.64
CA GLU A 81 7.72 -10.70 -0.21
C GLU A 81 7.85 -10.40 1.29
N THR A 82 8.17 -11.42 2.08
CA THR A 82 8.22 -11.31 3.55
C THR A 82 9.63 -11.33 4.13
N ASP A 83 10.66 -11.39 3.28
CA ASP A 83 12.07 -11.45 3.62
C ASP A 83 12.81 -10.13 3.38
N ARG A 84 12.12 -9.11 2.92
CA ARG A 84 12.70 -7.83 2.52
C ARG A 84 11.74 -6.65 2.67
N ILE A 85 12.29 -5.45 2.68
CA ILE A 85 11.60 -4.17 2.77
C ILE A 85 12.00 -3.32 1.56
N HIS A 86 11.04 -2.93 0.74
CA HIS A 86 11.29 -2.05 -0.40
C HIS A 86 11.17 -0.58 0.04
N LEU A 87 12.24 0.18 -0.16
CA LEU A 87 12.42 1.57 0.24
C LEU A 87 12.55 2.47 -0.99
N ALA A 88 12.43 3.78 -0.82
CA ALA A 88 12.46 4.75 -1.93
C ALA A 88 13.72 4.65 -2.79
N ASN A 89 14.85 4.25 -2.23
CA ASN A 89 16.15 4.16 -2.92
C ASN A 89 16.62 2.71 -3.16
N GLY A 90 15.90 1.68 -2.70
CA GLY A 90 16.36 0.31 -2.90
C GLY A 90 15.57 -0.72 -2.10
N THR A 91 16.19 -1.86 -1.86
CA THR A 91 15.63 -2.98 -1.11
C THR A 91 16.56 -3.38 0.02
N LEU A 92 16.05 -3.38 1.25
CA LEU A 92 16.71 -3.84 2.44
C LEU A 92 16.25 -5.27 2.76
N PHE A 93 17.14 -6.22 2.80
CA PHE A 93 16.88 -7.59 3.20
C PHE A 93 16.94 -7.75 4.73
N LEU A 94 16.23 -8.72 5.28
CA LEU A 94 16.17 -8.93 6.73
C LEU A 94 17.51 -9.41 7.32
N ASP A 95 18.44 -9.87 6.50
CA ASP A 95 19.83 -10.17 6.90
C ASP A 95 20.72 -8.92 6.99
N GLY A 96 20.19 -7.75 6.66
CA GLY A 96 20.88 -6.46 6.67
C GLY A 96 21.51 -6.06 5.34
N ALA A 97 21.49 -6.89 4.31
CA ALA A 97 21.97 -6.52 2.98
C ALA A 97 21.09 -5.45 2.35
N PHE A 98 21.67 -4.52 1.60
CA PHE A 98 20.95 -3.49 0.87
C PHE A 98 21.35 -3.47 -0.60
N THR A 99 20.35 -3.47 -1.48
CA THR A 99 20.52 -3.30 -2.92
C THR A 99 19.89 -1.99 -3.37
N GLU A 100 20.69 -1.12 -3.96
CA GLU A 100 20.23 0.17 -4.48
C GLU A 100 19.42 0.00 -5.78
N GLY A 101 18.46 0.92 -5.99
CA GLY A 101 17.64 0.97 -7.19
C GLY A 101 16.30 0.24 -7.07
N LYS A 102 15.53 0.30 -8.16
CA LYS A 102 14.15 -0.23 -8.25
C LYS A 102 14.02 -1.15 -9.46
N PRO A 103 14.74 -2.27 -9.50
CA PRO A 103 14.74 -3.13 -10.69
C PRO A 103 13.45 -3.94 -10.86
N GLU A 104 12.72 -4.19 -9.78
CA GLU A 104 11.59 -5.12 -9.74
C GLU A 104 10.26 -4.41 -9.44
N ILE A 105 9.17 -4.98 -9.97
CA ILE A 105 7.80 -4.61 -9.58
C ILE A 105 7.56 -5.15 -8.18
N VAL A 106 6.98 -4.33 -7.31
CA VAL A 106 6.78 -4.67 -5.90
C VAL A 106 5.36 -4.37 -5.43
N ARG A 107 4.87 -5.11 -4.44
CA ARG A 107 3.54 -4.85 -3.84
C ARG A 107 3.51 -3.57 -3.03
N CYS A 108 4.51 -3.38 -2.21
CA CYS A 108 4.62 -2.26 -1.28
C CYS A 108 6.00 -1.64 -1.39
N ARG A 109 6.06 -0.32 -1.52
CA ARG A 109 7.31 0.45 -1.41
C ARG A 109 7.09 1.60 -0.46
N LEU A 110 7.95 1.69 0.54
CA LEU A 110 7.93 2.78 1.51
C LEU A 110 8.52 4.05 0.90
N PRO A 111 7.97 5.24 1.18
CA PRO A 111 8.43 6.49 0.61
C PRO A 111 9.75 7.00 1.20
N VAL A 112 10.30 6.31 2.19
CA VAL A 112 11.53 6.69 2.88
C VAL A 112 12.74 5.99 2.27
N ALA A 113 13.89 6.68 2.26
CA ALA A 113 15.15 6.12 1.81
C ALA A 113 15.92 5.46 2.95
N TYR A 114 16.58 4.34 2.68
CA TYR A 114 17.55 3.76 3.59
C TYR A 114 18.85 4.57 3.59
N ASN A 115 19.31 4.92 4.78
CA ASN A 115 20.62 5.55 4.99
C ASN A 115 21.33 4.85 6.15
N PRO A 116 22.34 4.01 5.89
CA PRO A 116 23.07 3.31 6.95
C PRO A 116 23.84 4.26 7.89
N ASN A 117 24.08 5.49 7.44
CA ASN A 117 24.76 6.53 8.21
C ASN A 117 23.77 7.56 8.80
N ALA A 118 22.48 7.21 8.91
CA ALA A 118 21.49 8.10 9.50
C ALA A 118 21.84 8.40 10.97
N LEU A 119 21.73 9.68 11.34
CA LEU A 119 21.93 10.08 12.73
C LEU A 119 20.82 9.53 13.62
N THR A 120 21.17 9.27 14.87
CA THR A 120 20.20 8.88 15.90
C THR A 120 19.06 9.90 15.97
N PRO A 121 17.79 9.48 15.88
CA PRO A 121 16.63 10.35 15.85
C PRO A 121 16.30 10.88 17.26
N THR A 122 17.16 11.75 17.80
CA THR A 122 17.11 12.21 19.19
C THR A 122 15.77 12.84 19.58
N ARG A 123 15.14 13.60 18.67
CA ARG A 123 13.82 14.20 18.92
C ARG A 123 12.72 13.17 19.05
N TRP A 124 12.77 12.13 18.21
CA TRP A 124 11.81 11.03 18.27
C TRP A 124 11.97 10.23 19.56
N LEU A 125 13.20 9.90 19.93
CA LEU A 125 13.48 9.17 21.16
C LEU A 125 13.07 9.97 22.40
N ALA A 126 13.38 11.27 22.45
CA ALA A 126 12.95 12.14 23.55
C ALA A 126 11.42 12.28 23.63
N PHE A 127 10.73 12.30 22.47
CA PHE A 127 9.26 12.29 22.44
C PHE A 127 8.69 10.98 22.99
N LEU A 128 9.25 9.84 22.62
CA LEU A 128 8.81 8.52 23.14
C LEU A 128 9.07 8.40 24.65
N ASP A 129 10.22 8.86 25.12
CA ASP A 129 10.60 8.87 26.56
C ASP A 129 9.64 9.71 27.40
N GLY A 130 9.11 10.80 26.82
CA GLY A 130 8.10 11.63 27.47
C GLY A 130 6.66 11.11 27.37
N LEU A 131 6.41 10.12 26.50
CA LEU A 131 5.05 9.63 26.21
C LEU A 131 4.79 8.22 26.77
N LEU A 132 5.79 7.34 26.76
CA LEU A 132 5.67 5.92 27.08
C LEU A 132 6.51 5.57 28.30
N TYR A 133 6.15 4.47 28.94
CA TYR A 133 7.07 3.86 29.91
C TYR A 133 8.32 3.33 29.19
N PRO A 134 9.52 3.38 29.83
CA PRO A 134 10.76 2.94 29.19
C PRO A 134 10.71 1.51 28.64
N GLU A 135 9.99 0.60 29.31
CA GLU A 135 9.80 -0.80 28.90
C GLU A 135 8.90 -0.96 27.68
N ASP A 136 8.04 0.01 27.39
CA ASP A 136 7.11 -0.03 26.24
C ASP A 136 7.74 0.49 24.94
N ILE A 137 8.80 1.29 25.04
CA ILE A 137 9.48 1.88 23.87
C ILE A 137 10.04 0.78 22.95
N PRO A 138 10.81 -0.23 23.44
CA PRO A 138 11.27 -1.33 22.58
C PRO A 138 10.09 -2.09 21.94
N THR A 139 9.01 -2.34 22.68
CA THR A 139 7.81 -3.03 22.16
C THR A 139 7.18 -2.26 20.99
N LEU A 140 7.06 -0.93 21.10
CA LEU A 140 6.57 -0.10 19.99
C LEU A 140 7.52 -0.15 18.79
N GLN A 141 8.84 -0.06 19.00
CA GLN A 141 9.83 -0.09 17.94
C GLN A 141 9.83 -1.45 17.20
N GLU A 142 9.77 -2.56 17.93
CA GLU A 142 9.67 -3.90 17.36
C GLU A 142 8.37 -4.07 16.55
N TYR A 143 7.25 -3.58 17.09
CA TYR A 143 5.97 -3.64 16.40
C TYR A 143 5.96 -2.83 15.10
N ILE A 144 6.53 -1.61 15.11
CA ILE A 144 6.67 -0.81 13.89
C ILE A 144 7.56 -1.54 12.89
N GLY A 145 8.69 -2.09 13.33
CA GLY A 145 9.58 -2.90 12.50
C GLY A 145 8.87 -4.11 11.86
N TYR A 146 8.06 -4.82 12.64
CA TYR A 146 7.23 -5.92 12.15
C TYR A 146 6.23 -5.47 11.07
N CYS A 147 5.62 -4.30 11.20
CA CYS A 147 4.68 -3.76 10.22
C CYS A 147 5.32 -3.34 8.88
N LEU A 148 6.66 -3.27 8.78
CA LEU A 148 7.34 -2.93 7.52
C LEU A 148 7.29 -4.05 6.49
N ILE A 149 6.95 -5.27 6.90
CA ILE A 149 6.83 -6.44 6.03
C ILE A 149 5.36 -6.92 5.95
N PRO A 150 4.90 -7.42 4.79
CA PRO A 150 3.52 -7.91 4.61
C PRO A 150 3.35 -9.31 5.22
N SER A 151 3.33 -9.40 6.54
CA SER A 151 3.24 -10.67 7.27
C SER A 151 2.35 -10.59 8.51
N ASN A 152 1.46 -11.57 8.66
CA ASN A 152 0.61 -11.74 9.84
C ASN A 152 1.12 -12.83 10.80
N LYS A 153 2.35 -13.30 10.62
CA LYS A 153 2.90 -14.40 11.45
C LYS A 153 2.89 -14.11 12.95
N GLY A 154 3.06 -12.85 13.34
CA GLY A 154 3.03 -12.42 14.75
C GLY A 154 1.63 -12.43 15.34
N GLN A 155 0.57 -12.39 14.53
CA GLN A 155 -0.83 -12.37 14.95
C GLN A 155 -1.09 -11.35 16.06
N ARG A 156 -0.60 -10.12 15.89
CA ARG A 156 -0.66 -9.07 16.90
C ARG A 156 -1.31 -7.81 16.35
N MET A 157 -1.99 -7.12 17.23
CA MET A 157 -2.49 -5.77 17.09
C MET A 157 -1.97 -4.97 18.27
N MET A 158 -1.50 -3.75 18.05
CA MET A 158 -1.08 -2.86 19.13
C MET A 158 -2.21 -1.92 19.52
N VAL A 159 -2.40 -1.73 20.81
CA VAL A 159 -3.33 -0.74 21.37
C VAL A 159 -2.54 0.18 22.29
N ILE A 160 -2.56 1.48 21.99
CA ILE A 160 -1.92 2.52 22.81
C ILE A 160 -3.04 3.22 23.59
N LYS A 161 -3.01 3.10 24.92
CA LYS A 161 -4.00 3.69 25.82
C LYS A 161 -3.42 4.92 26.52
N GLY A 162 -4.25 5.95 26.72
CA GLY A 162 -3.91 7.14 27.52
C GLY A 162 -5.15 7.97 27.80
N SER A 163 -4.98 9.03 28.62
CA SER A 163 -6.08 9.84 29.14
C SER A 163 -6.56 10.94 28.17
N GLY A 164 -5.86 11.12 27.03
CA GLY A 164 -6.13 12.18 26.05
C GLY A 164 -5.17 13.37 26.18
N GLY A 165 -4.85 14.02 25.07
CA GLY A 165 -3.99 15.21 25.04
C GLY A 165 -2.48 14.96 25.22
N GLU A 166 -2.04 13.71 25.38
CA GLU A 166 -0.64 13.34 25.63
C GLU A 166 0.23 13.33 24.37
N GLY A 167 -0.37 13.43 23.19
CA GLY A 167 0.37 13.43 21.93
C GLY A 167 0.43 12.06 21.21
N LYS A 168 -0.38 11.06 21.59
CA LYS A 168 -0.42 9.73 20.91
C LYS A 168 -0.59 9.83 19.40
N SER A 169 -1.43 10.75 18.91
CA SER A 169 -1.66 10.96 17.47
C SER A 169 -0.39 11.40 16.71
N GLN A 170 0.65 11.89 17.39
CA GLN A 170 1.94 12.18 16.77
C GLN A 170 2.67 10.90 16.33
N ILE A 171 2.44 9.78 17.01
CA ILE A 171 2.90 8.46 16.54
C ILE A 171 2.27 8.16 15.18
N GLY A 172 0.94 8.36 15.04
CA GLY A 172 0.23 8.22 13.77
C GLY A 172 0.81 9.08 12.65
N ALA A 173 1.17 10.33 12.94
CA ALA A 173 1.80 11.22 11.96
C ALA A 173 3.16 10.71 11.48
N VAL A 174 4.00 10.19 12.38
CA VAL A 174 5.30 9.58 12.03
C VAL A 174 5.08 8.30 11.20
N LEU A 175 4.13 7.46 11.59
CA LEU A 175 3.77 6.25 10.84
C LEU A 175 3.27 6.59 9.44
N SER A 176 2.42 7.60 9.30
CA SER A 176 1.94 8.09 8.01
C SER A 176 3.09 8.54 7.09
N ALA A 177 4.08 9.24 7.63
CA ALA A 177 5.27 9.64 6.88
C ALA A 177 6.16 8.43 6.50
N LEU A 178 6.26 7.42 7.35
CA LEU A 178 7.07 6.22 7.13
C LEU A 178 6.42 5.29 6.09
N PHE A 179 5.12 5.04 6.21
CA PHE A 179 4.41 4.06 5.38
C PHE A 179 3.82 4.66 4.11
N GLY A 180 3.50 5.96 4.09
CA GLY A 180 2.87 6.62 2.96
C GLY A 180 1.57 5.93 2.52
N SER A 181 1.43 5.62 1.25
CA SER A 181 0.25 4.94 0.68
C SER A 181 0.05 3.49 1.14
N ASN A 182 1.02 2.91 1.86
CA ASN A 182 0.91 1.57 2.45
C ASN A 182 0.26 1.59 3.84
N MET A 183 -0.04 2.77 4.37
CA MET A 183 -0.84 2.97 5.58
C MET A 183 -2.25 3.46 5.21
N LYS A 184 -3.22 3.05 6.02
CA LYS A 184 -4.58 3.55 5.96
C LYS A 184 -5.05 3.99 7.34
N ASP A 185 -5.61 5.19 7.41
CA ASP A 185 -6.44 5.57 8.54
C ASP A 185 -7.79 4.87 8.43
N GLY A 186 -8.16 4.12 9.44
CA GLY A 186 -9.36 3.28 9.43
C GLY A 186 -10.05 3.26 10.79
N SER A 187 -11.28 2.76 10.82
CA SER A 187 -12.00 2.53 12.06
C SER A 187 -12.25 1.04 12.23
N ILE A 188 -11.80 0.50 13.36
CA ILE A 188 -12.05 -0.90 13.74
C ILE A 188 -13.55 -1.20 13.77
N GLY A 189 -14.35 -0.24 14.26
CA GLY A 189 -15.81 -0.37 14.22
C GLY A 189 -16.35 -0.53 12.80
N LYS A 190 -15.92 0.32 11.85
CA LYS A 190 -16.31 0.21 10.43
C LYS A 190 -15.86 -1.10 9.79
N ILE A 191 -14.66 -1.57 10.10
CA ILE A 191 -14.13 -2.85 9.59
C ILE A 191 -14.97 -4.01 10.11
N SER A 192 -15.42 -3.97 11.37
CA SER A 192 -16.25 -4.98 11.97
C SER A 192 -17.67 -5.00 11.40
N GLU A 193 -18.28 -3.84 11.16
CA GLU A 193 -19.68 -3.70 10.77
C GLU A 193 -19.88 -3.71 9.25
N ASN A 194 -18.93 -3.19 8.47
CA ASN A 194 -19.07 -3.00 7.03
C ASN A 194 -18.16 -3.94 6.23
N ARG A 195 -18.79 -4.91 5.55
CA ARG A 195 -18.08 -5.88 4.69
C ARG A 195 -17.22 -5.23 3.59
N PHE A 196 -17.63 -4.08 3.06
CA PHE A 196 -16.87 -3.37 2.02
C PHE A 196 -15.61 -2.69 2.58
N ALA A 197 -15.62 -2.26 3.84
CA ALA A 197 -14.46 -1.63 4.48
C ALA A 197 -13.27 -2.59 4.62
N ARG A 198 -13.54 -3.91 4.65
CA ARG A 198 -12.49 -4.94 4.73
C ARG A 198 -11.66 -5.00 3.46
N ALA A 199 -12.29 -4.87 2.28
CA ALA A 199 -11.58 -4.85 1.00
C ALA A 199 -10.63 -3.63 0.85
N ASP A 200 -10.85 -2.60 1.64
CA ASP A 200 -9.95 -1.43 1.67
C ASP A 200 -8.62 -1.71 2.38
N LEU A 201 -8.53 -2.80 3.16
CA LEU A 201 -7.30 -3.22 3.82
C LEU A 201 -6.39 -4.06 2.92
N GLU A 202 -6.91 -4.52 1.78
CA GLU A 202 -6.12 -5.25 0.81
C GLU A 202 -4.93 -4.39 0.33
N HIS A 203 -3.75 -4.98 0.32
CA HIS A 203 -2.49 -4.31 -0.06
C HIS A 203 -2.04 -3.18 0.89
N ILE A 204 -2.53 -3.14 2.13
CA ILE A 204 -2.11 -2.19 3.16
C ILE A 204 -1.21 -2.91 4.17
N LEU A 205 -0.07 -2.30 4.52
CA LEU A 205 0.83 -2.83 5.54
C LEU A 205 0.36 -2.51 6.95
N LEU A 206 -0.24 -1.32 7.14
CA LEU A 206 -0.64 -0.83 8.44
C LEU A 206 -1.97 -0.10 8.37
N CYS A 207 -2.93 -0.48 9.22
CA CYS A 207 -4.16 0.26 9.46
C CYS A 207 -4.12 0.86 10.87
N VAL A 208 -4.36 2.16 10.99
CA VAL A 208 -4.38 2.88 12.26
C VAL A 208 -5.77 3.42 12.52
N ASP A 209 -6.29 3.21 13.73
CA ASP A 209 -7.51 3.82 14.26
C ASP A 209 -7.09 4.77 15.39
N ASP A 210 -7.00 6.07 15.10
CA ASP A 210 -6.49 7.08 16.03
C ASP A 210 -7.51 7.45 17.14
N ASP A 211 -8.80 7.22 16.88
CA ASP A 211 -9.89 7.56 17.85
C ASP A 211 -10.79 6.32 18.08
N MET A 212 -10.15 5.22 18.43
CA MET A 212 -10.85 3.96 18.66
C MET A 212 -11.72 4.02 19.94
N ARG A 213 -13.02 3.78 19.78
CA ARG A 213 -13.92 3.61 20.92
C ARG A 213 -13.70 2.25 21.57
N MET A 214 -13.63 2.20 22.90
CA MET A 214 -13.44 0.94 23.65
C MET A 214 -14.56 -0.09 23.38
N GLU A 215 -15.78 0.38 23.02
CA GLU A 215 -16.89 -0.48 22.62
C GLU A 215 -16.58 -1.27 21.34
N ALA A 216 -15.76 -0.72 20.43
CA ALA A 216 -15.34 -1.41 19.20
C ALA A 216 -14.53 -2.69 19.49
N LEU A 217 -13.85 -2.76 20.64
CA LEU A 217 -13.14 -3.97 21.08
C LEU A 217 -14.07 -5.08 21.62
N ARG A 218 -15.35 -4.80 21.85
CA ARG A 218 -16.32 -5.82 22.29
C ARG A 218 -16.82 -6.71 21.14
N GLN A 219 -16.73 -6.22 19.90
CA GLN A 219 -17.17 -6.95 18.71
C GLN A 219 -15.97 -7.20 17.77
N THR A 220 -15.00 -7.95 18.25
CA THR A 220 -13.69 -8.10 17.58
C THR A 220 -13.59 -9.31 16.65
N ASN A 221 -14.67 -10.05 16.39
CA ASN A 221 -14.59 -11.30 15.61
C ASN A 221 -13.89 -11.10 14.25
N TYR A 222 -14.23 -10.05 13.52
CA TYR A 222 -13.62 -9.76 12.22
C TYR A 222 -12.21 -9.19 12.34
N VAL A 223 -11.95 -8.31 13.31
CA VAL A 223 -10.60 -7.79 13.57
C VAL A 223 -9.69 -8.95 13.96
N LYS A 224 -10.17 -9.85 14.84
CA LYS A 224 -9.44 -11.05 15.20
C LYS A 224 -9.15 -11.92 13.96
N SER A 225 -10.13 -12.16 13.10
CA SER A 225 -9.94 -12.91 11.85
C SER A 225 -8.88 -12.30 10.96
N ILE A 226 -8.88 -10.96 10.78
CA ILE A 226 -7.88 -10.26 9.97
C ILE A 226 -6.49 -10.39 10.59
N VAL A 227 -6.36 -10.13 11.90
CA VAL A 227 -5.07 -10.19 12.61
C VAL A 227 -4.50 -11.62 12.62
N THR A 228 -5.34 -12.64 12.65
CA THR A 228 -4.92 -14.06 12.69
C THR A 228 -4.98 -14.76 11.33
N ALA A 229 -5.33 -14.06 10.25
CA ALA A 229 -5.40 -14.65 8.92
C ALA A 229 -4.03 -15.19 8.48
N GLN A 230 -4.02 -16.44 8.01
CA GLN A 230 -2.83 -17.10 7.46
C GLN A 230 -2.88 -17.26 5.94
N GLY A 231 -3.93 -16.72 5.30
CA GLY A 231 -4.15 -16.83 3.87
C GLY A 231 -5.18 -15.81 3.40
N LYS A 232 -5.64 -15.99 2.17
CA LYS A 232 -6.65 -15.13 1.56
C LYS A 232 -7.96 -15.16 2.33
N MET A 233 -8.66 -14.04 2.35
CA MET A 233 -9.96 -13.86 2.99
C MET A 233 -11.02 -13.51 1.94
N ASP A 234 -12.29 -13.81 2.26
CA ASP A 234 -13.40 -13.33 1.46
C ASP A 234 -13.55 -11.81 1.59
N LEU A 235 -13.34 -11.12 0.50
CA LEU A 235 -13.48 -9.68 0.38
C LEU A 235 -14.62 -9.32 -0.58
N GLU A 236 -15.26 -8.18 -0.34
CA GLU A 236 -16.35 -7.70 -1.17
C GLU A 236 -16.21 -6.21 -1.44
N ARG A 237 -16.30 -5.82 -2.71
CA ARG A 237 -16.34 -4.43 -3.15
C ARG A 237 -17.74 -4.08 -3.65
N LYS A 238 -18.20 -2.87 -3.34
CA LYS A 238 -19.55 -2.41 -3.75
C LYS A 238 -19.75 -2.58 -5.26
N GLY A 239 -20.81 -3.30 -5.64
CA GLY A 239 -21.15 -3.55 -7.03
C GLY A 239 -20.28 -4.58 -7.77
N LYS A 240 -19.45 -5.35 -7.04
CA LYS A 240 -18.67 -6.46 -7.59
C LYS A 240 -19.00 -7.76 -6.85
N GLN A 241 -18.72 -8.90 -7.47
CA GLN A 241 -18.78 -10.19 -6.80
C GLN A 241 -17.70 -10.28 -5.70
N SER A 242 -17.97 -11.09 -4.66
CA SER A 242 -16.97 -11.42 -3.64
C SER A 242 -15.78 -12.17 -4.27
N TYR A 243 -14.62 -11.99 -3.73
CA TYR A 243 -13.37 -12.58 -4.21
C TYR A 243 -12.44 -12.91 -3.05
N GLN A 244 -11.43 -13.74 -3.31
CA GLN A 244 -10.39 -14.09 -2.35
C GLN A 244 -9.21 -13.11 -2.48
N GLY A 245 -8.99 -12.29 -1.43
CA GLY A 245 -7.91 -11.29 -1.38
C GLY A 245 -7.09 -11.37 -0.11
#